data_2b394d01d9729aa81e4dba34e8141101
#
_entry.id   2b394d01d9729aa81e4dba34e8141101
#
_cell.length_a   1.000
_cell.length_b   1.000
_cell.length_c   1.000
_cell.angle_alpha   90.00
_cell.angle_beta   90.00
_cell.angle_gamma   90.00
#
_symmetry.space_group_name_H-M   'P 1'
#
loop_
_entity.id
_entity.type
_entity.pdbx_description
1 polymer ?
#
loop_
_entity_poly.entity_id
_entity_poly.type
_entity_poly.pdbx_seq_one_letter_code
_entity_poly.pdbx_strand_id
1 'polypeptide(L)'
;MSTATPQQQAPHTVLGSGPAGTALARELVRRGHPVRLVDRRATGPALEGVERVAADVSTADGARAAVRGAAVVYHCVNVAYHLQVEVMPRVQEAVLAAVGASGARLVVLDTLYPYGETGGAVMTEETPWKATSRKGRMRAELDERYLAAHRSGRARVVLGRSADFVGPGVLNSSLGAAVFPGALTGGEVLAMGDTELPHSYTAVTDVAAGLATLGERPDGDGRVWHLPTAPAVSTREIHTMVEKRVGRPLNVVVLERPRPFGPFDERMMAEYEEMFYQHTEPQIMDSTTFERYFGAAPTPLADTVDATVTWYEAWLRSR
;
A
#
# COMPACT_ATOMS: atom_id res chain seq x y z
N MET A 1 -13.86 -17.33 -44.85
CA MET A 1 -13.54 -17.56 -43.41
C MET A 1 -13.05 -16.22 -42.86
N SER A 2 -13.91 -15.50 -42.11
CA SER A 2 -13.56 -14.21 -41.52
C SER A 2 -12.72 -14.51 -40.27
N THR A 3 -11.43 -14.14 -40.31
CA THR A 3 -10.57 -14.18 -39.12
C THR A 3 -10.98 -13.02 -38.22
N ALA A 4 -11.80 -13.31 -37.22
CA ALA A 4 -12.09 -12.34 -36.15
C ALA A 4 -10.76 -11.92 -35.51
N THR A 5 -10.40 -10.64 -35.67
CA THR A 5 -9.28 -10.04 -34.92
C THR A 5 -9.53 -10.27 -33.46
N PRO A 6 -8.55 -10.77 -32.67
CA PRO A 6 -8.73 -10.94 -31.23
C PRO A 6 -9.13 -9.57 -30.64
N GLN A 7 -10.28 -9.52 -29.99
CA GLN A 7 -10.74 -8.30 -29.32
C GLN A 7 -9.72 -7.99 -28.21
N GLN A 8 -8.95 -6.93 -28.40
CA GLN A 8 -7.88 -6.56 -27.46
C GLN A 8 -8.52 -6.28 -26.11
N GLN A 9 -8.20 -7.08 -25.11
CA GLN A 9 -8.74 -6.94 -23.76
C GLN A 9 -8.38 -5.56 -23.20
N ALA A 10 -9.36 -4.86 -22.63
CA ALA A 10 -9.14 -3.53 -22.05
C ALA A 10 -8.14 -3.60 -20.88
N PRO A 11 -7.17 -2.69 -20.79
CA PRO A 11 -6.09 -2.79 -19.82
C PRO A 11 -6.55 -2.54 -18.39
N HIS A 12 -5.87 -3.18 -17.45
CA HIS A 12 -5.84 -2.82 -16.04
C HIS A 12 -4.84 -1.69 -15.84
N THR A 13 -5.29 -0.54 -15.38
CA THR A 13 -4.43 0.65 -15.22
C THR A 13 -4.09 0.88 -13.76
N VAL A 14 -2.80 0.84 -13.43
CA VAL A 14 -2.28 1.08 -12.08
C VAL A 14 -1.73 2.50 -12.01
N LEU A 15 -2.31 3.33 -11.16
CA LEU A 15 -1.86 4.69 -10.89
C LEU A 15 -0.89 4.68 -9.72
N GLY A 16 0.36 5.08 -9.95
CA GLY A 16 1.45 5.09 -8.98
C GLY A 16 2.40 3.89 -9.13
N SER A 17 3.69 4.18 -9.37
CA SER A 17 4.78 3.21 -9.56
C SER A 17 5.62 2.98 -8.29
N GLY A 18 5.04 3.23 -7.13
CA GLY A 18 5.63 2.88 -5.83
C GLY A 18 5.67 1.35 -5.60
N PRO A 19 6.13 0.90 -4.41
CA PRO A 19 6.25 -0.53 -4.12
C PRO A 19 4.97 -1.33 -4.39
N ALA A 20 3.83 -0.87 -3.84
CA ALA A 20 2.54 -1.54 -4.00
C ALA A 20 2.07 -1.56 -5.47
N GLY A 21 2.14 -0.41 -6.17
CA GLY A 21 1.73 -0.34 -7.57
C GLY A 21 2.63 -1.17 -8.49
N THR A 22 3.93 -1.23 -8.23
CA THR A 22 4.87 -2.08 -8.97
C THR A 22 4.61 -3.56 -8.72
N ALA A 23 4.35 -3.97 -7.47
CA ALA A 23 3.99 -5.34 -7.12
C ALA A 23 2.66 -5.74 -7.77
N LEU A 24 1.65 -4.85 -7.72
CA LEU A 24 0.36 -5.06 -8.35
C LEU A 24 0.47 -5.19 -9.88
N ALA A 25 1.28 -4.37 -10.54
CA ALA A 25 1.47 -4.47 -11.98
C ALA A 25 2.04 -5.85 -12.38
N ARG A 26 3.02 -6.37 -11.64
CA ARG A 26 3.56 -7.73 -11.83
C ARG A 26 2.50 -8.80 -11.60
N GLU A 27 1.72 -8.67 -10.54
CA GLU A 27 0.66 -9.64 -10.20
C GLU A 27 -0.42 -9.68 -11.27
N LEU A 28 -0.85 -8.54 -11.80
CA LEU A 28 -1.83 -8.46 -12.88
C LEU A 28 -1.31 -9.09 -14.17
N VAL A 29 -0.03 -8.87 -14.53
CA VAL A 29 0.62 -9.55 -15.68
C VAL A 29 0.64 -11.06 -15.45
N ARG A 30 1.02 -11.52 -14.26
CA ARG A 30 1.02 -12.95 -13.90
C ARG A 30 -0.37 -13.58 -14.01
N ARG A 31 -1.45 -12.80 -13.76
CA ARG A 31 -2.85 -13.21 -13.96
C ARG A 31 -3.32 -13.12 -15.41
N GLY A 32 -2.46 -12.67 -16.34
CA GLY A 32 -2.75 -12.61 -17.79
C GLY A 32 -3.48 -11.34 -18.23
N HIS A 33 -3.51 -10.30 -17.41
CA HIS A 33 -4.11 -9.02 -17.81
C HIS A 33 -3.13 -8.14 -18.58
N PRO A 34 -3.57 -7.39 -19.60
CA PRO A 34 -2.81 -6.28 -20.15
C PRO A 34 -2.73 -5.15 -19.11
N VAL A 35 -1.52 -4.67 -18.82
CA VAL A 35 -1.27 -3.74 -17.73
C VAL A 35 -0.66 -2.44 -18.21
N ARG A 36 -1.23 -1.33 -17.74
CA ARG A 36 -0.66 0.01 -17.86
C ARG A 36 -0.26 0.53 -16.47
N LEU A 37 1.01 0.90 -16.29
CA LEU A 37 1.52 1.50 -15.07
C LEU A 37 1.80 2.99 -15.30
N VAL A 38 1.11 3.84 -14.54
CA VAL A 38 1.11 5.29 -14.71
C VAL A 38 1.84 5.98 -13.58
N ASP A 39 2.78 6.81 -13.91
CA ASP A 39 3.40 7.78 -12.99
C ASP A 39 3.75 9.08 -13.75
N ARG A 40 4.16 10.12 -13.01
CA ARG A 40 4.40 11.45 -13.58
C ARG A 40 5.47 11.49 -14.68
N ARG A 41 6.40 10.55 -14.72
CA ARG A 41 7.59 10.56 -15.59
C ARG A 41 7.78 9.30 -16.41
N ALA A 42 6.98 8.28 -16.19
CA ALA A 42 7.15 6.91 -16.74
C ALA A 42 8.57 6.36 -16.52
N THR A 43 9.17 6.66 -15.35
CA THR A 43 10.54 6.29 -14.99
C THR A 43 10.56 5.00 -14.16
N GLY A 44 11.74 4.39 -14.06
CA GLY A 44 11.98 3.16 -13.32
C GLY A 44 12.33 1.98 -14.23
N PRO A 45 12.67 0.82 -13.68
CA PRO A 45 13.04 -0.35 -14.47
C PRO A 45 11.88 -0.81 -15.35
N ALA A 46 12.20 -1.29 -16.55
CA ALA A 46 11.20 -1.94 -17.39
C ALA A 46 10.61 -3.16 -16.67
N LEU A 47 9.30 -3.31 -16.80
CA LEU A 47 8.58 -4.49 -16.31
C LEU A 47 8.02 -5.23 -17.52
N GLU A 48 8.37 -6.51 -17.65
CA GLU A 48 7.87 -7.32 -18.77
C GLU A 48 6.34 -7.36 -18.76
N GLY A 49 5.72 -7.19 -19.92
CA GLY A 49 4.27 -7.19 -20.07
C GLY A 49 3.56 -5.91 -19.55
N VAL A 50 4.29 -4.86 -19.14
CA VAL A 50 3.72 -3.63 -18.59
C VAL A 50 4.00 -2.44 -19.50
N GLU A 51 2.94 -1.79 -20.01
CA GLU A 51 3.02 -0.49 -20.66
C GLU A 51 3.26 0.61 -19.62
N ARG A 52 4.30 1.45 -19.79
CA ARG A 52 4.53 2.61 -18.92
C ARG A 52 4.00 3.88 -19.58
N VAL A 53 3.24 4.66 -18.81
CA VAL A 53 2.63 5.91 -19.28
C VAL A 53 2.95 7.05 -18.32
N ALA A 54 3.38 8.17 -18.88
CA ALA A 54 3.58 9.41 -18.12
C ALA A 54 2.26 10.19 -18.04
N ALA A 55 1.75 10.42 -16.82
CA ALA A 55 0.61 11.30 -16.58
C ALA A 55 0.62 11.82 -15.14
N ASP A 56 0.23 13.08 -14.97
CA ASP A 56 0.00 13.67 -13.63
C ASP A 56 -1.48 13.55 -13.27
N VAL A 57 -1.81 12.54 -12.49
CA VAL A 57 -3.19 12.26 -12.09
C VAL A 57 -3.75 13.21 -11.02
N SER A 58 -2.97 14.19 -10.58
CA SER A 58 -3.48 15.32 -9.78
C SER A 58 -4.16 16.39 -10.63
N THR A 59 -4.09 16.27 -11.96
CA THR A 59 -4.75 17.14 -12.93
C THR A 59 -5.88 16.41 -13.64
N ALA A 60 -6.94 17.14 -14.02
CA ALA A 60 -8.08 16.56 -14.72
C ALA A 60 -7.67 15.93 -16.07
N ASP A 61 -6.78 16.58 -16.82
CA ASP A 61 -6.33 16.07 -18.12
C ASP A 61 -5.45 14.83 -17.97
N GLY A 62 -4.51 14.85 -17.01
CA GLY A 62 -3.64 13.71 -16.72
C GLY A 62 -4.45 12.50 -16.22
N ALA A 63 -5.43 12.70 -15.34
CA ALA A 63 -6.31 11.64 -14.88
C ALA A 63 -7.13 11.04 -16.04
N ARG A 64 -7.74 11.88 -16.90
CA ARG A 64 -8.48 11.41 -18.08
C ARG A 64 -7.59 10.62 -19.06
N ALA A 65 -6.38 11.10 -19.29
CA ALA A 65 -5.43 10.41 -20.16
C ALA A 65 -5.03 9.05 -19.58
N ALA A 66 -4.76 8.99 -18.27
CA ALA A 66 -4.36 7.76 -17.57
C ALA A 66 -5.44 6.68 -17.62
N VAL A 67 -6.72 7.02 -17.41
CA VAL A 67 -7.81 6.03 -17.30
C VAL A 67 -8.44 5.67 -18.65
N ARG A 68 -8.02 6.31 -19.74
CA ARG A 68 -8.62 6.09 -21.08
C ARG A 68 -8.58 4.61 -21.49
N GLY A 69 -9.75 4.05 -21.76
CA GLY A 69 -9.92 2.67 -22.21
C GLY A 69 -9.61 1.60 -21.15
N ALA A 70 -9.41 1.98 -19.91
CA ALA A 70 -9.17 1.03 -18.83
C ALA A 70 -10.46 0.26 -18.46
N ALA A 71 -10.34 -1.05 -18.23
CA ALA A 71 -11.40 -1.84 -17.61
C ALA A 71 -11.45 -1.59 -16.09
N VAL A 72 -10.29 -1.61 -15.46
CA VAL A 72 -10.10 -1.40 -14.02
C VAL A 72 -8.97 -0.41 -13.79
N VAL A 73 -9.18 0.53 -12.89
CA VAL A 73 -8.18 1.51 -12.43
C VAL A 73 -7.85 1.21 -10.98
N TYR A 74 -6.56 1.07 -10.68
CA TYR A 74 -6.06 0.87 -9.32
C TYR A 74 -5.36 2.13 -8.85
N HIS A 75 -5.85 2.73 -7.79
CA HIS A 75 -5.27 3.94 -7.22
C HIS A 75 -4.28 3.57 -6.12
N CYS A 76 -2.99 3.48 -6.50
CA CYS A 76 -1.86 3.24 -5.59
C CYS A 76 -0.98 4.50 -5.44
N VAL A 77 -1.48 5.69 -5.84
CA VAL A 77 -0.71 6.92 -5.68
C VAL A 77 -0.62 7.29 -4.21
N ASN A 78 0.60 7.56 -3.78
CA ASN A 78 0.89 8.25 -2.54
C ASN A 78 1.94 9.33 -2.81
N VAL A 79 1.96 10.36 -1.98
CA VAL A 79 2.89 11.48 -2.10
C VAL A 79 3.77 11.57 -0.86
N ALA A 80 4.81 12.40 -0.91
CA ALA A 80 5.66 12.66 0.25
C ALA A 80 4.80 13.03 1.47
N TYR A 81 5.18 12.54 2.64
CA TYR A 81 4.36 12.51 3.85
C TYR A 81 3.79 13.89 4.23
N HIS A 82 4.59 14.94 4.10
CA HIS A 82 4.21 16.33 4.36
C HIS A 82 3.26 16.94 3.32
N LEU A 83 3.07 16.30 2.16
CA LEU A 83 2.18 16.76 1.10
C LEU A 83 0.83 16.04 1.10
N GLN A 84 0.65 14.99 1.89
CA GLN A 84 -0.52 14.13 1.80
C GLN A 84 -1.83 14.90 2.00
N VAL A 85 -1.93 15.71 3.05
CA VAL A 85 -3.16 16.44 3.40
C VAL A 85 -3.58 17.41 2.29
N GLU A 86 -2.62 18.01 1.59
CA GLU A 86 -2.90 18.96 0.51
C GLU A 86 -3.16 18.28 -0.84
N VAL A 87 -2.34 17.28 -1.19
CA VAL A 87 -2.30 16.75 -2.56
C VAL A 87 -3.29 15.60 -2.77
N MET A 88 -3.49 14.72 -1.76
CA MET A 88 -4.34 13.53 -1.93
C MET A 88 -5.81 13.87 -2.26
N PRO A 89 -6.44 14.91 -1.68
CA PRO A 89 -7.80 15.31 -2.08
C PRO A 89 -7.91 15.73 -3.56
N ARG A 90 -6.90 16.43 -4.09
CA ARG A 90 -6.86 16.83 -5.51
C ARG A 90 -6.71 15.61 -6.44
N VAL A 91 -5.85 14.67 -6.07
CA VAL A 91 -5.69 13.42 -6.82
C VAL A 91 -7.01 12.64 -6.82
N GLN A 92 -7.67 12.51 -5.67
CA GLN A 92 -8.96 11.82 -5.57
C GLN A 92 -10.02 12.44 -6.49
N GLU A 93 -10.18 13.78 -6.43
CA GLU A 93 -11.16 14.49 -7.24
C GLU A 93 -10.95 14.25 -8.74
N ALA A 94 -9.71 14.40 -9.21
CA ALA A 94 -9.36 14.18 -10.62
C ALA A 94 -9.58 12.73 -11.06
N VAL A 95 -9.17 11.76 -10.23
CA VAL A 95 -9.31 10.33 -10.54
C VAL A 95 -10.79 9.92 -10.52
N LEU A 96 -11.58 10.32 -9.49
CA LEU A 96 -13.01 10.02 -9.43
C LEU A 96 -13.79 10.59 -10.62
N ALA A 97 -13.48 11.83 -11.02
CA ALA A 97 -14.12 12.45 -12.18
C ALA A 97 -13.80 11.70 -13.47
N ALA A 98 -12.53 11.31 -13.67
CA ALA A 98 -12.09 10.58 -14.83
C ALA A 98 -12.68 9.17 -14.92
N VAL A 99 -12.70 8.44 -13.79
CA VAL A 99 -13.27 7.09 -13.70
C VAL A 99 -14.79 7.13 -13.91
N GLY A 100 -15.49 8.07 -13.29
CA GLY A 100 -16.93 8.23 -13.50
C GLY A 100 -17.31 8.51 -14.96
N ALA A 101 -16.52 9.31 -15.67
CA ALA A 101 -16.72 9.59 -17.09
C ALA A 101 -16.37 8.40 -18.00
N SER A 102 -15.39 7.57 -17.63
CA SER A 102 -14.95 6.42 -18.46
C SER A 102 -15.77 5.16 -18.23
N GLY A 103 -16.49 5.05 -17.11
CA GLY A 103 -17.18 3.83 -16.70
C GLY A 103 -16.26 2.71 -16.19
N ALA A 104 -14.95 2.98 -16.05
CA ALA A 104 -14.01 2.03 -15.46
C ALA A 104 -14.36 1.74 -14.00
N ARG A 105 -13.90 0.61 -13.48
CA ARG A 105 -14.00 0.28 -12.07
C ARG A 105 -12.79 0.84 -11.32
N LEU A 106 -12.98 1.36 -10.11
CA LEU A 106 -11.92 1.91 -9.28
C LEU A 106 -11.65 1.03 -8.06
N VAL A 107 -10.42 0.56 -7.93
CA VAL A 107 -9.90 -0.10 -6.74
C VAL A 107 -8.91 0.84 -6.06
N VAL A 108 -9.12 1.14 -4.80
CA VAL A 108 -8.29 2.09 -4.04
C VAL A 108 -7.46 1.35 -3.01
N LEU A 109 -6.14 1.54 -3.03
CA LEU A 109 -5.28 1.14 -1.92
C LEU A 109 -5.42 2.15 -0.79
N ASP A 110 -5.84 1.68 0.36
CA ASP A 110 -6.10 2.48 1.54
C ASP A 110 -5.27 2.03 2.75
N THR A 111 -5.38 2.76 3.87
CA THR A 111 -4.58 2.61 5.10
C THR A 111 -5.48 2.44 6.33
N LEU A 112 -4.89 2.11 7.49
CA LEU A 112 -5.59 2.05 8.78
C LEU A 112 -5.84 3.43 9.42
N TYR A 113 -5.31 4.50 8.86
CA TYR A 113 -5.34 5.84 9.45
C TYR A 113 -6.74 6.37 9.81
N PRO A 114 -7.83 6.06 9.04
CA PRO A 114 -9.19 6.48 9.42
C PRO A 114 -9.65 6.02 10.78
N TYR A 115 -9.17 4.88 11.27
CA TYR A 115 -9.55 4.36 12.58
C TYR A 115 -9.02 5.22 13.73
N GLY A 116 -7.81 5.79 13.58
CA GLY A 116 -7.14 6.55 14.64
C GLY A 116 -6.64 5.66 15.77
N GLU A 117 -6.58 6.23 16.95
CA GLU A 117 -6.21 5.54 18.20
C GLU A 117 -7.36 4.62 18.63
N THR A 118 -7.10 3.31 18.64
CA THR A 118 -8.10 2.28 19.01
C THR A 118 -7.96 1.78 20.44
N GLY A 119 -6.95 2.28 21.18
CA GLY A 119 -6.61 1.78 22.50
C GLY A 119 -6.18 0.32 22.52
N GLY A 120 -5.62 -0.16 21.39
CA GLY A 120 -5.18 -1.54 21.23
C GLY A 120 -6.30 -2.53 20.84
N ALA A 121 -7.51 -2.06 20.58
CA ALA A 121 -8.58 -2.94 20.07
C ALA A 121 -8.28 -3.42 18.65
N VAL A 122 -8.66 -4.67 18.35
CA VAL A 122 -8.53 -5.24 17.01
C VAL A 122 -9.39 -4.45 16.01
N MET A 123 -8.78 -3.99 14.93
CA MET A 123 -9.45 -3.29 13.84
C MET A 123 -10.07 -4.28 12.86
N THR A 124 -11.36 -4.12 12.61
CA THR A 124 -12.14 -4.79 11.58
C THR A 124 -12.72 -3.78 10.61
N GLU A 125 -13.31 -4.22 9.52
CA GLU A 125 -13.99 -3.33 8.57
C GLU A 125 -15.16 -2.54 9.21
N GLU A 126 -15.71 -3.05 10.33
CA GLU A 126 -16.78 -2.41 11.10
C GLU A 126 -16.27 -1.41 12.16
N THR A 127 -14.96 -1.34 12.37
CA THR A 127 -14.37 -0.41 13.35
C THR A 127 -14.70 1.04 12.97
N PRO A 128 -15.25 1.84 13.90
CA PRO A 128 -15.60 3.23 13.61
C PRO A 128 -14.39 4.10 13.26
N TRP A 129 -14.53 4.97 12.27
CA TRP A 129 -13.50 5.92 11.87
C TRP A 129 -13.50 7.10 12.85
N LYS A 130 -12.48 7.15 13.74
CA LYS A 130 -12.38 8.12 14.83
C LYS A 130 -11.04 8.87 14.85
N ALA A 131 -10.35 8.93 13.72
CA ALA A 131 -9.04 9.56 13.64
C ALA A 131 -9.07 11.02 14.11
N THR A 132 -8.14 11.36 14.99
CA THR A 132 -7.92 12.72 15.50
C THR A 132 -6.77 13.43 14.80
N SER A 133 -5.82 12.69 14.23
CA SER A 133 -4.70 13.22 13.44
C SER A 133 -5.16 13.87 12.14
N ARG A 134 -4.40 14.84 11.62
CA ARG A 134 -4.71 15.52 10.33
C ARG A 134 -4.76 14.51 9.17
N LYS A 135 -3.78 13.60 9.12
CA LYS A 135 -3.71 12.57 8.07
C LYS A 135 -4.83 11.54 8.19
N GLY A 136 -5.15 11.12 9.42
CA GLY A 136 -6.24 10.19 9.66
C GLY A 136 -7.60 10.77 9.25
N ARG A 137 -7.90 12.02 9.64
CA ARG A 137 -9.13 12.71 9.22
C ARG A 137 -9.21 12.87 7.70
N MET A 138 -8.10 13.30 7.08
CA MET A 138 -8.03 13.42 5.62
C MET A 138 -8.34 12.07 4.94
N ARG A 139 -7.75 10.96 5.41
CA ARG A 139 -8.04 9.63 4.86
C ARG A 139 -9.50 9.23 5.04
N ALA A 140 -10.08 9.44 6.22
CA ALA A 140 -11.50 9.18 6.47
C ALA A 140 -12.42 9.98 5.52
N GLU A 141 -12.11 11.25 5.28
CA GLU A 141 -12.86 12.08 4.32
C GLU A 141 -12.72 11.57 2.87
N LEU A 142 -11.54 11.12 2.47
CA LEU A 142 -11.31 10.52 1.14
C LEU A 142 -12.14 9.25 0.98
N ASP A 143 -12.14 8.37 1.97
CA ASP A 143 -12.87 7.11 1.94
C ASP A 143 -14.38 7.34 1.87
N GLU A 144 -14.91 8.27 2.67
CA GLU A 144 -16.33 8.62 2.59
C GLU A 144 -16.71 9.14 1.20
N ARG A 145 -15.86 9.97 0.58
CA ARG A 145 -16.10 10.46 -0.79
C ARG A 145 -16.07 9.33 -1.83
N TYR A 146 -15.18 8.36 -1.70
CA TYR A 146 -15.14 7.18 -2.55
C TYR A 146 -16.41 6.34 -2.43
N LEU A 147 -16.82 6.04 -1.19
CA LEU A 147 -18.02 5.26 -0.93
C LEU A 147 -19.30 6.03 -1.35
N ALA A 148 -19.35 7.34 -1.13
CA ALA A 148 -20.45 8.18 -1.60
C ALA A 148 -20.55 8.21 -3.14
N ALA A 149 -19.43 8.24 -3.85
CA ALA A 149 -19.42 8.14 -5.30
C ALA A 149 -19.98 6.79 -5.79
N HIS A 150 -19.70 5.71 -5.08
CA HIS A 150 -20.29 4.40 -5.36
C HIS A 150 -21.80 4.39 -5.08
N ARG A 151 -22.22 4.80 -3.89
CA ARG A 151 -23.66 4.85 -3.48
C ARG A 151 -24.51 5.67 -4.43
N SER A 152 -23.97 6.76 -4.98
CA SER A 152 -24.67 7.61 -5.95
C SER A 152 -24.63 7.11 -7.39
N GLY A 153 -23.97 5.99 -7.66
CA GLY A 153 -23.79 5.45 -9.02
C GLY A 153 -22.82 6.25 -9.91
N ARG A 154 -22.12 7.25 -9.34
CA ARG A 154 -21.16 8.07 -10.09
C ARG A 154 -19.92 7.30 -10.52
N ALA A 155 -19.45 6.35 -9.74
CA ALA A 155 -18.34 5.48 -10.04
C ALA A 155 -18.50 4.15 -9.29
N ARG A 156 -18.01 3.04 -9.88
CA ARG A 156 -17.91 1.76 -9.17
C ARG A 156 -16.62 1.75 -8.39
N VAL A 157 -16.68 1.71 -7.07
CA VAL A 157 -15.51 1.84 -6.19
C VAL A 157 -15.47 0.71 -5.16
N VAL A 158 -14.26 0.23 -4.87
CA VAL A 158 -13.94 -0.65 -3.75
C VAL A 158 -12.63 -0.18 -3.11
N LEU A 159 -12.52 -0.28 -1.78
CA LEU A 159 -11.30 0.07 -1.04
C LEU A 159 -10.66 -1.19 -0.47
N GLY A 160 -9.35 -1.37 -0.72
CA GLY A 160 -8.52 -2.40 -0.10
C GLY A 160 -7.59 -1.75 0.91
N ARG A 161 -7.87 -1.95 2.19
CA ARG A 161 -7.12 -1.37 3.32
C ARG A 161 -6.05 -2.32 3.80
N SER A 162 -4.84 -1.82 4.02
CA SER A 162 -3.71 -2.58 4.52
C SER A 162 -3.10 -1.94 5.76
N ALA A 163 -2.42 -2.74 6.56
CA ALA A 163 -1.52 -2.28 7.60
C ALA A 163 -0.20 -1.75 6.99
N ASP A 164 0.79 -1.50 7.83
CA ASP A 164 2.12 -1.08 7.39
C ASP A 164 2.74 -2.10 6.43
N PHE A 165 3.36 -1.60 5.36
CA PHE A 165 3.94 -2.47 4.34
C PHE A 165 5.29 -3.04 4.76
N VAL A 166 5.50 -4.30 4.42
CA VAL A 166 6.79 -4.98 4.45
C VAL A 166 6.96 -5.77 3.15
N GLY A 167 8.19 -5.88 2.66
CA GLY A 167 8.45 -6.70 1.48
C GLY A 167 9.45 -6.09 0.49
N PRO A 168 9.71 -6.79 -0.60
CA PRO A 168 10.60 -6.34 -1.68
C PRO A 168 10.21 -4.96 -2.24
N GLY A 169 11.19 -4.04 -2.32
CA GLY A 169 10.98 -2.70 -2.86
C GLY A 169 10.38 -1.68 -1.88
N VAL A 170 9.97 -2.09 -0.70
CA VAL A 170 9.46 -1.18 0.34
C VAL A 170 10.62 -0.46 1.03
N LEU A 171 10.75 0.85 0.80
CA LEU A 171 11.82 1.68 1.38
C LEU A 171 11.32 2.55 2.53
N ASN A 172 10.16 3.18 2.38
CA ASN A 172 9.62 4.20 3.29
C ASN A 172 8.58 3.59 4.27
N SER A 173 8.94 2.51 4.94
CA SER A 173 8.17 1.88 6.01
C SER A 173 9.00 1.81 7.27
N SER A 174 8.36 1.63 8.42
CA SER A 174 9.04 1.29 9.69
C SER A 174 9.91 0.04 9.53
N LEU A 175 9.50 -0.90 8.69
CA LEU A 175 10.26 -2.07 8.25
C LEU A 175 10.78 -1.89 6.81
N GLY A 176 11.63 -0.90 6.59
CA GLY A 176 12.16 -0.54 5.28
C GLY A 176 13.66 -0.23 5.30
N ALA A 177 14.01 0.87 4.63
CA ALA A 177 15.42 1.28 4.47
C ALA A 177 16.11 1.69 5.78
N ALA A 178 15.38 1.92 6.86
CA ALA A 178 15.93 2.16 8.19
C ALA A 178 16.25 0.87 8.96
N VAL A 179 15.89 -0.30 8.45
CA VAL A 179 16.09 -1.61 9.09
C VAL A 179 17.05 -2.48 8.29
N PHE A 180 16.67 -2.88 7.08
CA PHE A 180 17.36 -3.94 6.36
C PHE A 180 18.80 -3.63 5.92
N PRO A 181 19.15 -2.40 5.47
CA PRO A 181 20.55 -2.08 5.17
C PRO A 181 21.44 -2.21 6.40
N GLY A 182 21.03 -1.66 7.56
CA GLY A 182 21.74 -1.81 8.84
C GLY A 182 21.88 -3.27 9.25
N ALA A 183 20.82 -4.04 9.18
CA ALA A 183 20.82 -5.47 9.46
C ALA A 183 21.84 -6.24 8.60
N LEU A 184 21.92 -5.92 7.31
CA LEU A 184 22.83 -6.59 6.37
C LEU A 184 24.29 -6.16 6.50
N THR A 185 24.56 -4.92 6.88
CA THR A 185 25.92 -4.36 6.96
C THR A 185 26.50 -4.36 8.39
N GLY A 186 25.69 -4.63 9.43
CA GLY A 186 26.09 -4.52 10.83
C GLY A 186 25.99 -3.09 11.38
N GLY A 187 25.27 -2.22 10.68
CA GLY A 187 24.95 -0.87 11.14
C GLY A 187 23.75 -0.83 12.09
N GLU A 188 23.32 0.39 12.40
CA GLU A 188 22.14 0.61 13.24
C GLU A 188 20.85 0.21 12.54
N VAL A 189 19.91 -0.30 13.31
CA VAL A 189 18.58 -0.75 12.90
C VAL A 189 17.52 -0.01 13.69
N LEU A 190 16.56 0.59 13.01
CA LEU A 190 15.48 1.34 13.63
C LEU A 190 14.47 0.43 14.31
N ALA A 191 14.03 0.84 15.51
CA ALA A 191 12.74 0.49 16.12
C ALA A 191 12.06 1.76 16.60
N MET A 192 10.73 1.77 16.68
CA MET A 192 9.95 2.92 17.14
C MET A 192 9.02 2.51 18.27
N GLY A 193 8.91 3.37 19.28
CA GLY A 193 8.02 3.22 20.43
C GLY A 193 8.29 1.96 21.24
N ASP A 194 7.22 1.27 21.64
CA ASP A 194 7.30 0.02 22.41
C ASP A 194 7.42 -1.18 21.42
N THR A 195 8.58 -1.82 21.46
CA THR A 195 8.91 -2.94 20.55
C THR A 195 8.23 -4.25 20.90
N GLU A 196 7.57 -4.34 22.06
CA GLU A 196 6.84 -5.54 22.51
C GLU A 196 5.37 -5.54 22.10
N LEU A 197 4.83 -4.40 21.67
CA LEU A 197 3.43 -4.31 21.26
C LEU A 197 3.17 -5.03 19.95
N PRO A 198 2.05 -5.76 19.82
CA PRO A 198 1.66 -6.39 18.58
C PRO A 198 1.30 -5.35 17.52
N HIS A 199 1.85 -5.53 16.32
CA HIS A 199 1.64 -4.67 15.17
C HIS A 199 1.41 -5.52 13.91
N SER A 200 0.41 -5.18 13.14
CA SER A 200 0.13 -5.84 11.85
C SER A 200 1.01 -5.28 10.75
N TYR A 201 1.62 -6.17 9.99
CA TYR A 201 2.40 -5.84 8.79
C TYR A 201 1.85 -6.61 7.59
N THR A 202 1.45 -5.89 6.56
CA THR A 202 0.94 -6.49 5.33
C THR A 202 2.06 -6.69 4.32
N ALA A 203 2.28 -7.91 3.85
CA ALA A 203 3.23 -8.15 2.79
C ALA A 203 2.82 -7.41 1.51
N VAL A 204 3.75 -6.71 0.87
CA VAL A 204 3.47 -5.94 -0.36
C VAL A 204 2.94 -6.83 -1.49
N THR A 205 3.28 -8.12 -1.49
CA THR A 205 2.75 -9.13 -2.39
C THR A 205 1.29 -9.45 -2.11
N ASP A 206 0.89 -9.47 -0.84
CA ASP A 206 -0.50 -9.70 -0.44
C ASP A 206 -1.37 -8.47 -0.72
N VAL A 207 -0.81 -7.26 -0.54
CA VAL A 207 -1.44 -6.03 -1.04
C VAL A 207 -1.73 -6.15 -2.54
N ALA A 208 -0.76 -6.57 -3.33
CA ALA A 208 -0.91 -6.74 -4.78
C ALA A 208 -1.97 -7.79 -5.13
N ALA A 209 -1.89 -8.97 -4.51
CA ALA A 209 -2.83 -10.06 -4.75
C ALA A 209 -4.27 -9.68 -4.34
N GLY A 210 -4.43 -9.04 -3.18
CA GLY A 210 -5.72 -8.58 -2.68
C GLY A 210 -6.35 -7.52 -3.58
N LEU A 211 -5.59 -6.50 -3.99
CA LEU A 211 -6.08 -5.47 -4.91
C LEU A 211 -6.46 -6.06 -6.28
N ALA A 212 -5.65 -6.97 -6.82
CA ALA A 212 -5.97 -7.67 -8.08
C ALA A 212 -7.27 -8.45 -7.94
N THR A 213 -7.46 -9.19 -6.85
CA THR A 213 -8.71 -9.91 -6.54
C THR A 213 -9.91 -8.96 -6.47
N LEU A 214 -9.78 -7.82 -5.75
CA LEU A 214 -10.83 -6.80 -5.74
C LEU A 214 -11.13 -6.25 -7.14
N GLY A 215 -10.13 -6.11 -8.00
CA GLY A 215 -10.33 -5.68 -9.39
C GLY A 215 -11.06 -6.69 -10.26
N GLU A 216 -10.90 -7.97 -10.01
CA GLU A 216 -11.55 -9.07 -10.74
C GLU A 216 -12.96 -9.39 -10.21
N ARG A 217 -13.26 -9.05 -8.94
CA ARG A 217 -14.47 -9.43 -8.23
C ARG A 217 -15.39 -8.21 -7.98
N PRO A 218 -16.35 -7.94 -8.88
CA PRO A 218 -17.29 -6.80 -8.73
C PRO A 218 -18.27 -6.95 -7.57
N ASP A 219 -18.46 -8.13 -7.05
CA ASP A 219 -19.28 -8.43 -5.86
C ASP A 219 -18.67 -7.87 -4.55
N GLY A 220 -17.41 -7.40 -4.60
CA GLY A 220 -16.76 -6.68 -3.50
C GLY A 220 -16.99 -5.17 -3.49
N ASP A 221 -17.69 -4.58 -4.49
CA ASP A 221 -17.83 -3.13 -4.63
C ASP A 221 -18.63 -2.47 -3.50
N GLY A 222 -18.39 -1.19 -3.30
CA GLY A 222 -19.15 -0.32 -2.39
C GLY A 222 -18.78 -0.42 -0.93
N ARG A 223 -17.65 -1.06 -0.59
CA ARG A 223 -17.21 -1.25 0.80
C ARG A 223 -15.69 -1.23 0.95
N VAL A 224 -15.25 -1.20 2.19
CA VAL A 224 -13.86 -1.39 2.59
C VAL A 224 -13.62 -2.87 2.86
N TRP A 225 -12.45 -3.35 2.47
CA TRP A 225 -11.94 -4.68 2.78
C TRP A 225 -10.56 -4.58 3.40
N HIS A 226 -10.31 -5.32 4.47
CA HIS A 226 -8.96 -5.51 4.98
C HIS A 226 -8.23 -6.55 4.14
N LEU A 227 -7.16 -6.14 3.49
CA LEU A 227 -6.35 -7.04 2.63
C LEU A 227 -5.68 -8.12 3.47
N PRO A 228 -5.47 -9.34 2.94
CA PRO A 228 -4.86 -10.44 3.68
C PRO A 228 -3.58 -10.02 4.37
N THR A 229 -3.51 -10.22 5.67
CA THR A 229 -2.40 -9.77 6.52
C THR A 229 -2.08 -10.85 7.54
N ALA A 230 -0.82 -11.22 7.64
CA ALA A 230 -0.36 -12.19 8.61
C ALA A 230 -0.71 -11.76 10.05
N PRO A 231 -0.86 -12.70 11.00
CA PRO A 231 -1.11 -12.35 12.39
C PRO A 231 -0.14 -11.31 12.91
N ALA A 232 -0.64 -10.36 13.71
CA ALA A 232 0.17 -9.31 14.31
C ALA A 232 1.28 -9.90 15.19
N VAL A 233 2.46 -9.33 15.10
CA VAL A 233 3.65 -9.68 15.89
C VAL A 233 4.31 -8.41 16.41
N SER A 234 5.15 -8.52 17.43
CA SER A 234 5.93 -7.39 17.91
C SER A 234 7.09 -7.05 16.95
N THR A 235 7.56 -5.79 17.00
CA THR A 235 8.77 -5.38 16.26
C THR A 235 9.98 -6.22 16.68
N ARG A 236 10.07 -6.61 17.95
CA ARG A 236 11.11 -7.51 18.46
C ARG A 236 11.08 -8.88 17.79
N GLU A 237 9.89 -9.47 17.61
CA GLU A 237 9.77 -10.76 16.93
C GLU A 237 10.23 -10.68 15.48
N ILE A 238 9.91 -9.57 14.76
CA ILE A 238 10.42 -9.34 13.40
C ILE A 238 11.94 -9.21 13.40
N HIS A 239 12.50 -8.42 14.33
CA HIS A 239 13.95 -8.31 14.45
C HIS A 239 14.61 -9.67 14.68
N THR A 240 14.02 -10.52 15.52
CA THR A 240 14.48 -11.91 15.73
C THR A 240 14.44 -12.74 14.45
N MET A 241 13.39 -12.59 13.62
CA MET A 241 13.34 -13.26 12.29
C MET A 241 14.48 -12.76 11.39
N VAL A 242 14.72 -11.44 11.38
CA VAL A 242 15.81 -10.84 10.59
C VAL A 242 17.17 -11.31 11.10
N GLU A 243 17.43 -11.32 12.42
CA GLU A 243 18.66 -11.85 13.04
C GLU A 243 18.95 -13.29 12.61
N LYS A 244 17.93 -14.13 12.68
CA LYS A 244 18.05 -15.54 12.24
C LYS A 244 18.42 -15.62 10.76
N ARG A 245 17.84 -14.77 9.91
CA ARG A 245 18.08 -14.78 8.45
C ARG A 245 19.46 -14.23 8.07
N VAL A 246 19.95 -13.19 8.77
CA VAL A 246 21.26 -12.58 8.51
C VAL A 246 22.41 -13.25 9.28
N GLY A 247 22.09 -14.15 10.26
CA GLY A 247 23.04 -14.92 11.03
C GLY A 247 23.83 -14.14 12.08
N ARG A 248 23.28 -13.00 12.57
CA ARG A 248 23.92 -12.16 13.60
C ARG A 248 22.89 -11.33 14.35
N PRO A 249 23.20 -10.88 15.58
CA PRO A 249 22.36 -9.94 16.34
C PRO A 249 22.31 -8.58 15.63
N LEU A 250 21.20 -7.86 15.80
CA LEU A 250 20.97 -6.52 15.28
C LEU A 250 21.43 -5.46 16.32
N ASN A 251 22.01 -4.38 15.82
CA ASN A 251 22.29 -3.17 16.62
C ASN A 251 21.04 -2.26 16.60
N VAL A 252 20.08 -2.54 17.48
CA VAL A 252 18.78 -1.86 17.48
C VAL A 252 18.84 -0.53 18.23
N VAL A 253 18.40 0.54 17.55
CA VAL A 253 18.18 1.87 18.13
C VAL A 253 16.69 2.11 18.24
N VAL A 254 16.19 2.22 19.47
CA VAL A 254 14.77 2.50 19.74
C VAL A 254 14.54 4.01 19.81
N LEU A 255 13.59 4.51 19.03
CA LEU A 255 13.12 5.88 19.11
C LEU A 255 11.83 5.94 19.95
N GLU A 256 11.92 6.44 21.16
CA GLU A 256 10.77 6.65 22.07
C GLU A 256 9.83 7.78 21.57
N ARG A 257 10.33 8.61 20.67
CA ARG A 257 9.62 9.73 20.00
C ARG A 257 10.21 9.99 18.63
N PRO A 258 9.46 10.61 17.72
CA PRO A 258 9.97 10.93 16.38
C PRO A 258 11.20 11.83 16.44
N ARG A 259 12.29 11.41 15.82
CA ARG A 259 13.51 12.18 15.55
C ARG A 259 14.20 11.63 14.31
N PRO A 260 15.02 12.44 13.62
CA PRO A 260 15.74 11.96 12.44
C PRO A 260 16.54 10.68 12.69
N PHE A 261 16.44 9.74 11.75
CA PHE A 261 17.18 8.47 11.78
C PHE A 261 17.35 7.91 10.37
N GLY A 262 18.57 7.66 9.94
CA GLY A 262 18.86 7.08 8.63
C GLY A 262 18.21 7.85 7.49
N PRO A 263 17.33 7.23 6.69
CA PRO A 263 16.66 7.89 5.56
C PRO A 263 15.50 8.81 5.98
N PHE A 264 15.14 8.86 7.25
CA PHE A 264 14.03 9.65 7.78
C PHE A 264 14.57 10.99 8.31
N ASP A 265 14.39 12.06 7.52
CA ASP A 265 14.83 13.40 7.86
C ASP A 265 13.91 14.07 8.90
N GLU A 266 14.33 15.25 9.37
CA GLU A 266 13.58 16.04 10.37
C GLU A 266 12.16 16.36 9.89
N ARG A 267 11.99 16.72 8.62
CA ARG A 267 10.69 17.08 8.05
C ARG A 267 9.72 15.89 8.05
N MET A 268 10.21 14.71 7.66
CA MET A 268 9.41 13.50 7.67
C MET A 268 9.01 13.12 9.10
N MET A 269 9.96 13.17 10.05
CA MET A 269 9.70 12.78 11.43
C MET A 269 8.80 13.77 12.17
N ALA A 270 8.87 15.06 11.88
CA ALA A 270 7.92 16.05 12.40
C ALA A 270 6.48 15.78 11.93
N GLU A 271 6.30 15.37 10.67
CA GLU A 271 5.00 14.95 10.14
C GLU A 271 4.55 13.58 10.68
N TYR A 272 5.48 12.77 11.15
CA TYR A 272 5.19 11.45 11.70
C TYR A 272 4.70 11.52 13.15
N GLU A 273 4.90 12.64 13.85
CA GLU A 273 4.54 12.79 15.27
C GLU A 273 3.05 12.56 15.52
N GLU A 274 2.17 13.08 14.65
CA GLU A 274 0.72 12.86 14.78
C GLU A 274 0.28 11.40 14.54
N MET A 275 1.19 10.55 14.02
CA MET A 275 0.95 9.14 13.72
C MET A 275 1.73 8.20 14.64
N PHE A 276 2.51 8.75 15.59
CA PHE A 276 3.41 7.95 16.41
C PHE A 276 2.67 7.03 17.40
N TYR A 277 1.39 7.30 17.69
CA TYR A 277 0.51 6.42 18.46
C TYR A 277 0.52 4.97 17.95
N GLN A 278 0.76 4.75 16.66
CA GLN A 278 0.87 3.42 16.06
C GLN A 278 2.01 2.56 16.64
N HIS A 279 2.94 3.19 17.34
CA HIS A 279 4.08 2.52 18.00
C HIS A 279 4.02 2.58 19.52
N THR A 280 2.97 3.16 20.11
CA THR A 280 2.78 3.27 21.56
C THR A 280 1.53 2.55 22.06
N GLU A 281 0.76 1.96 21.16
CA GLU A 281 -0.36 1.07 21.46
C GLU A 281 -0.42 -0.07 20.41
N PRO A 282 -1.07 -1.22 20.73
CA PRO A 282 -1.24 -2.30 19.77
C PRO A 282 -1.93 -1.85 18.49
N GLN A 283 -1.44 -2.29 17.33
CA GLN A 283 -2.01 -1.99 16.02
C GLN A 283 -2.36 -3.30 15.30
N ILE A 284 -3.52 -3.85 15.61
CA ILE A 284 -3.94 -5.19 15.16
C ILE A 284 -5.06 -5.07 14.14
N MET A 285 -4.81 -5.51 12.92
CA MET A 285 -5.80 -5.59 11.84
C MET A 285 -6.28 -7.04 11.66
N ASP A 286 -7.58 -7.25 11.65
CA ASP A 286 -8.20 -8.54 11.27
C ASP A 286 -8.59 -8.49 9.79
N SER A 287 -8.10 -9.43 8.99
CA SER A 287 -8.40 -9.60 7.56
C SER A 287 -9.24 -10.85 7.26
N THR A 288 -9.74 -11.55 8.28
CA THR A 288 -10.44 -12.82 8.11
C THR A 288 -11.72 -12.72 7.28
N THR A 289 -12.35 -11.55 7.22
CA THR A 289 -13.52 -11.30 6.35
C THR A 289 -13.14 -11.43 4.87
N PHE A 290 -12.06 -10.78 4.44
CA PHE A 290 -11.54 -10.90 3.08
C PHE A 290 -11.13 -12.33 2.76
N GLU A 291 -10.36 -12.95 3.66
CA GLU A 291 -9.83 -14.30 3.48
C GLU A 291 -10.93 -15.32 3.23
N ARG A 292 -11.98 -15.29 4.05
CA ARG A 292 -13.14 -16.17 3.89
C ARG A 292 -13.97 -15.88 2.65
N TYR A 293 -14.19 -14.61 2.33
CA TYR A 293 -15.06 -14.22 1.22
C TYR A 293 -14.44 -14.50 -0.14
N PHE A 294 -13.14 -14.26 -0.29
CA PHE A 294 -12.41 -14.40 -1.55
C PHE A 294 -11.56 -15.68 -1.63
N GLY A 295 -11.49 -16.48 -0.57
CA GLY A 295 -10.67 -17.69 -0.53
C GLY A 295 -9.16 -17.38 -0.57
N ALA A 296 -8.74 -16.29 0.07
CA ALA A 296 -7.36 -15.87 0.13
C ALA A 296 -6.70 -16.25 1.46
N ALA A 297 -5.38 -16.25 1.51
CA ALA A 297 -4.61 -16.40 2.74
C ALA A 297 -3.40 -15.46 2.70
N PRO A 298 -2.99 -14.88 3.83
CA PRO A 298 -1.79 -14.05 3.89
C PRO A 298 -0.52 -14.90 3.74
N THR A 299 0.52 -14.30 3.18
CA THR A 299 1.85 -14.88 3.16
C THR A 299 2.41 -14.98 4.58
N PRO A 300 2.98 -16.11 5.02
CA PRO A 300 3.64 -16.21 6.31
C PRO A 300 4.69 -15.10 6.48
N LEU A 301 4.72 -14.45 7.64
CA LEU A 301 5.59 -13.29 7.86
C LEU A 301 7.09 -13.65 7.73
N ALA A 302 7.47 -14.87 8.12
CA ALA A 302 8.85 -15.36 7.95
C ALA A 302 9.26 -15.39 6.47
N ASP A 303 8.37 -15.85 5.58
CA ASP A 303 8.64 -15.90 4.14
C ASP A 303 8.74 -14.47 3.56
N THR A 304 7.91 -13.55 4.07
CA THR A 304 7.98 -12.13 3.70
C THR A 304 9.30 -11.50 4.14
N VAL A 305 9.78 -11.78 5.34
CA VAL A 305 11.08 -11.32 5.85
C VAL A 305 12.22 -11.87 4.98
N ASP A 306 12.21 -13.16 4.66
CA ASP A 306 13.21 -13.78 3.81
C ASP A 306 13.28 -13.16 2.42
N ALA A 307 12.12 -12.96 1.79
CA ALA A 307 12.04 -12.29 0.49
C ALA A 307 12.53 -10.83 0.56
N THR A 308 12.23 -10.13 1.66
CA THR A 308 12.66 -8.75 1.88
C THR A 308 14.17 -8.67 2.04
N VAL A 309 14.77 -9.51 2.87
CA VAL A 309 16.23 -9.57 3.06
C VAL A 309 16.93 -9.88 1.74
N THR A 310 16.44 -10.87 1.00
CA THR A 310 16.99 -11.24 -0.32
C THR A 310 16.95 -10.07 -1.30
N TRP A 311 15.84 -9.32 -1.31
CA TRP A 311 15.72 -8.13 -2.16
C TRP A 311 16.70 -7.03 -1.75
N TYR A 312 16.87 -6.75 -0.45
CA TYR A 312 17.81 -5.74 0.03
C TYR A 312 19.27 -6.14 -0.20
N GLU A 313 19.62 -7.43 -0.14
CA GLU A 313 20.94 -7.94 -0.54
C GLU A 313 21.25 -7.60 -2.00
N ALA A 314 20.29 -7.84 -2.90
CA ALA A 314 20.45 -7.50 -4.32
C ALA A 314 20.52 -5.99 -4.55
N TRP A 315 19.66 -5.23 -3.86
CA TRP A 315 19.62 -3.78 -3.96
C TRP A 315 20.91 -3.10 -3.49
N LEU A 316 21.53 -3.58 -2.41
CA LEU A 316 22.82 -3.08 -1.94
C LEU A 316 23.97 -3.40 -2.92
N ARG A 317 23.93 -4.56 -3.57
CA ARG A 317 24.94 -4.91 -4.60
C ARG A 317 24.84 -4.07 -5.87
N SER A 318 23.68 -3.49 -6.15
CA SER A 318 23.43 -2.67 -7.36
C SER A 318 23.78 -1.19 -7.19
N ARG A 319 24.24 -0.77 -6.02
CA ARG A 319 24.63 0.61 -5.69
C ARG A 319 26.13 0.76 -5.53
#